data_86f6d09e7695c5ade370ca5fe3c68297
#
_entry.id   86f6d09e7695c5ade370ca5fe3c68297
#
_cell.length_a   1.000
_cell.length_b   1.000
_cell.length_c   1.000
_cell.angle_alpha   90.00
_cell.angle_beta   90.00
_cell.angle_gamma   90.00
#
_symmetry.space_group_name_H-M   'P 1'
#
loop_
_entity.id
_entity.type
_entity.pdbx_description
1 polymer ?
#
loop_
_entity_poly.entity_id
_entity_poly.type
_entity_poly.pdbx_seq_one_letter_code
_entity_poly.pdbx_strand_id
1 'polypeptide(L)'
;MSIRFGVSPIAWINDDMPELGGDTPLSTVLSDTAEIGFTGIELGGRFPRDPAALHNLLGSYGLDLVGGWYSGNLLTQDADAEIAALQPHLALLKALGTDVFVFAETSNAIHCRKEIPLNDTPS
;
A
#
# COMPACT_ATOMS: atom_id res chain seq x y z
N MET A 1 -13.20 -24.93 2.09
CA MET A 1 -12.72 -23.52 2.14
C MET A 1 -11.23 -23.54 1.88
N SER A 2 -10.79 -22.83 0.89
CA SER A 2 -9.35 -22.66 0.62
C SER A 2 -8.86 -21.33 1.20
N ILE A 3 -7.64 -21.32 1.74
CA ILE A 3 -7.00 -20.11 2.21
C ILE A 3 -6.12 -19.57 1.09
N ARG A 4 -6.24 -18.26 0.83
CA ARG A 4 -5.38 -17.55 -0.10
C ARG A 4 -4.47 -16.61 0.70
N PHE A 5 -3.21 -16.52 0.30
CA PHE A 5 -2.25 -15.64 0.95
C PHE A 5 -1.90 -14.46 0.06
N GLY A 6 -1.89 -13.29 0.65
CA GLY A 6 -1.39 -12.07 0.03
C GLY A 6 -0.17 -11.55 0.78
N VAL A 7 0.60 -10.67 0.15
CA VAL A 7 1.81 -10.10 0.71
C VAL A 7 1.86 -8.58 0.48
N SER A 8 2.51 -7.86 1.38
CA SER A 8 2.81 -6.44 1.18
C SER A 8 4.11 -6.27 0.40
N PRO A 9 4.17 -5.37 -0.59
CA PRO A 9 5.38 -5.10 -1.35
C PRO A 9 6.52 -4.49 -0.51
N ILE A 10 6.25 -4.07 0.72
CA ILE A 10 7.26 -3.52 1.65
C ILE A 10 8.41 -4.52 1.91
N ALA A 11 8.18 -5.81 1.70
CA ALA A 11 9.22 -6.83 1.81
C ALA A 11 10.35 -6.66 0.77
N TRP A 12 10.06 -6.02 -0.36
CA TRP A 12 11.04 -5.72 -1.41
C TRP A 12 11.40 -4.24 -1.48
N ILE A 13 10.39 -3.38 -1.37
CA ILE A 13 10.50 -1.92 -1.52
C ILE A 13 9.89 -1.26 -0.29
N ASN A 14 10.70 -0.64 0.54
CA ASN A 14 10.20 0.03 1.75
C ASN A 14 9.83 1.49 1.42
N ASP A 15 8.54 1.80 1.38
CA ASP A 15 8.05 3.14 1.05
C ASP A 15 8.39 4.17 2.15
N ASP A 16 8.57 3.73 3.40
CA ASP A 16 8.94 4.60 4.53
C ASP A 16 10.45 4.85 4.59
N MET A 17 11.24 3.93 4.06
CA MET A 17 12.70 4.00 4.02
C MET A 17 13.18 3.68 2.58
N PRO A 18 13.05 4.64 1.65
CA PRO A 18 13.29 4.39 0.22
C PRO A 18 14.67 3.84 -0.15
N GLU A 19 15.66 4.00 0.71
CA GLU A 19 16.99 3.42 0.52
C GLU A 19 17.00 1.89 0.69
N LEU A 20 15.95 1.31 1.28
CA LEU A 20 15.79 -0.13 1.41
C LEU A 20 14.97 -0.67 0.24
N GLY A 21 15.66 -1.16 -0.78
CA GLY A 21 15.06 -1.77 -1.95
C GLY A 21 14.50 -0.78 -2.98
N GLY A 22 14.81 0.52 -2.87
CA GLY A 22 14.24 1.55 -3.74
C GLY A 22 14.57 1.39 -5.23
N ASP A 23 15.63 0.67 -5.56
CA ASP A 23 16.06 0.35 -6.93
C ASP A 23 15.54 -1.02 -7.40
N THR A 24 14.77 -1.76 -6.58
CA THR A 24 14.15 -3.00 -7.00
C THR A 24 13.06 -2.73 -8.03
N PRO A 25 13.11 -3.33 -9.23
CA PRO A 25 12.06 -3.14 -10.22
C PRO A 25 10.71 -3.70 -9.73
N LEU A 26 9.61 -3.03 -10.05
CA LEU A 26 8.26 -3.50 -9.70
C LEU A 26 7.99 -4.89 -10.32
N SER A 27 8.50 -5.15 -11.53
CA SER A 27 8.38 -6.46 -12.18
C SER A 27 9.01 -7.58 -11.34
N THR A 28 10.11 -7.31 -10.65
CA THR A 28 10.74 -8.28 -9.73
C THR A 28 9.83 -8.58 -8.55
N VAL A 29 9.25 -7.55 -7.93
CA VAL A 29 8.30 -7.71 -6.81
C VAL A 29 7.13 -8.60 -7.22
N LEU A 30 6.52 -8.33 -8.37
CA LEU A 30 5.35 -9.07 -8.84
C LEU A 30 5.69 -10.50 -9.26
N SER A 31 6.82 -10.68 -9.95
CA SER A 31 7.31 -11.99 -10.36
C SER A 31 7.62 -12.88 -9.15
N ASP A 32 8.35 -12.35 -8.17
CA ASP A 32 8.69 -13.08 -6.95
C ASP A 32 7.43 -13.45 -6.16
N THR A 33 6.49 -12.52 -6.04
CA THR A 33 5.20 -12.75 -5.35
C THR A 33 4.46 -13.94 -5.97
N ALA A 34 4.35 -13.95 -7.29
CA ALA A 34 3.67 -15.03 -8.03
C ALA A 34 4.44 -16.36 -7.91
N GLU A 35 5.77 -16.34 -8.03
CA GLU A 35 6.63 -17.52 -7.97
C GLU A 35 6.60 -18.18 -6.58
N ILE A 36 6.58 -17.38 -5.51
CA ILE A 36 6.48 -17.89 -4.12
C ILE A 36 5.13 -18.58 -3.90
N GLY A 37 4.09 -18.21 -4.64
CA GLY A 37 2.76 -18.82 -4.54
C GLY A 37 1.71 -17.94 -3.86
N PHE A 38 1.99 -16.67 -3.64
CA PHE A 38 0.97 -15.72 -3.20
C PHE A 38 -0.06 -15.49 -4.31
N THR A 39 -1.32 -15.36 -3.95
CA THR A 39 -2.42 -15.08 -4.90
C THR A 39 -2.81 -13.61 -4.93
N GLY A 40 -2.30 -12.82 -4.00
CA GLY A 40 -2.60 -11.40 -3.91
C GLY A 40 -1.45 -10.57 -3.38
N ILE A 41 -1.55 -9.28 -3.62
CA ILE A 41 -0.57 -8.29 -3.17
C ILE A 41 -1.28 -7.02 -2.71
N GLU A 42 -0.74 -6.38 -1.68
CA GLU A 42 -1.21 -5.08 -1.20
C GLU A 42 -0.71 -3.96 -2.12
N LEU A 43 -1.48 -2.88 -2.22
CA LEU A 43 -1.10 -1.71 -3.02
C LEU A 43 0.18 -1.06 -2.47
N GLY A 44 1.17 -0.90 -3.32
CA GLY A 44 2.42 -0.22 -2.99
C GLY A 44 2.53 1.16 -3.64
N GLY A 45 3.45 1.98 -3.16
CA GLY A 45 3.65 3.36 -3.62
C GLY A 45 4.04 3.47 -5.10
N ARG A 46 4.67 2.44 -5.66
CA ARG A 46 5.14 2.44 -7.06
C ARG A 46 4.16 1.83 -8.05
N PHE A 47 3.02 1.36 -7.59
CA PHE A 47 2.01 0.75 -8.46
C PHE A 47 1.31 1.82 -9.31
N PRO A 48 0.87 1.49 -10.55
CA PRO A 48 0.01 2.38 -11.33
C PRO A 48 -1.26 2.73 -10.55
N ARG A 49 -1.70 3.98 -10.68
CA ARG A 49 -2.94 4.45 -10.03
C ARG A 49 -4.13 4.48 -10.98
N ASP A 50 -3.94 4.21 -12.26
CA ASP A 50 -5.03 3.99 -13.18
C ASP A 50 -5.61 2.59 -12.96
N PRO A 51 -6.93 2.45 -12.69
CA PRO A 51 -7.53 1.15 -12.37
C PRO A 51 -7.33 0.09 -13.45
N ALA A 52 -7.48 0.46 -14.72
CA ALA A 52 -7.32 -0.48 -15.83
C ALA A 52 -5.85 -0.93 -15.96
N ALA A 53 -4.90 0.00 -15.86
CA ALA A 53 -3.48 -0.31 -15.92
C ALA A 53 -3.06 -1.22 -14.76
N LEU A 54 -3.52 -0.94 -13.55
CA LEU A 54 -3.23 -1.74 -12.37
C LEU A 54 -3.84 -3.15 -12.48
N HIS A 55 -5.09 -3.23 -12.90
CA HIS A 55 -5.77 -4.51 -13.10
C HIS A 55 -5.02 -5.39 -14.11
N ASN A 56 -4.65 -4.82 -15.25
CA ASN A 56 -3.92 -5.53 -16.29
C ASN A 56 -2.53 -5.96 -15.82
N LEU A 57 -1.82 -5.08 -15.10
CA LEU A 57 -0.48 -5.40 -14.58
C LEU A 57 -0.55 -6.58 -13.61
N LEU A 58 -1.41 -6.52 -12.60
CA LEU A 58 -1.55 -7.60 -11.62
C LEU A 58 -2.07 -8.88 -12.26
N GLY A 59 -3.03 -8.77 -13.18
CA GLY A 59 -3.57 -9.91 -13.91
C GLY A 59 -2.53 -10.65 -14.74
N SER A 60 -1.53 -9.94 -15.29
CA SER A 60 -0.44 -10.57 -16.05
C SER A 60 0.45 -11.48 -15.18
N TYR A 61 0.43 -11.31 -13.88
CA TYR A 61 1.13 -12.17 -12.90
C TYR A 61 0.17 -13.10 -12.15
N GLY A 62 -1.12 -13.09 -12.47
CA GLY A 62 -2.13 -13.88 -11.77
C GLY A 62 -2.40 -13.43 -10.34
N LEU A 63 -2.22 -12.14 -10.06
CA LEU A 63 -2.37 -11.57 -8.72
C LEU A 63 -3.63 -10.71 -8.62
N ASP A 64 -4.26 -10.74 -7.43
CA ASP A 64 -5.34 -9.84 -7.06
C ASP A 64 -4.81 -8.72 -6.15
N LEU A 65 -5.44 -7.54 -6.19
CA LEU A 65 -5.19 -6.50 -5.21
C LEU A 65 -6.01 -6.81 -3.94
N VAL A 66 -5.35 -7.05 -2.82
CA VAL A 66 -6.02 -7.54 -1.60
C VAL A 66 -6.22 -6.49 -0.53
N GLY A 67 -5.60 -5.33 -0.65
CA GLY A 67 -5.74 -4.24 0.29
C GLY A 67 -4.95 -3.02 -0.13
N GLY A 68 -5.15 -1.91 0.57
CA GLY A 68 -4.39 -0.70 0.34
C GLY A 68 -4.28 0.12 1.61
N TRP A 69 -3.06 0.56 1.91
CA TRP A 69 -2.78 1.44 3.03
C TRP A 69 -3.07 2.89 2.65
N TYR A 70 -3.71 3.60 3.56
CA TYR A 70 -3.94 5.04 3.45
C TYR A 70 -3.43 5.76 4.69
N SER A 71 -2.59 6.76 4.49
CA SER A 71 -2.05 7.61 5.56
C SER A 71 -2.98 8.79 5.79
N GLY A 72 -3.68 8.79 6.91
CA GLY A 72 -4.65 9.82 7.27
C GLY A 72 -4.02 11.02 7.97
N ASN A 73 -4.77 12.12 8.00
CA ASN A 73 -4.34 13.41 8.54
C ASN A 73 -5.43 14.04 9.44
N LEU A 74 -6.09 13.23 10.27
CA LEU A 74 -7.17 13.69 11.14
C LEU A 74 -6.72 14.65 12.24
N LEU A 75 -5.42 14.71 12.56
CA LEU A 75 -4.88 15.70 13.49
C LEU A 75 -4.74 17.09 12.87
N THR A 76 -4.76 17.20 11.53
CA THR A 76 -4.54 18.46 10.80
C THR A 76 -5.75 18.88 9.99
N GLN A 77 -6.76 18.03 9.84
CA GLN A 77 -8.00 18.32 9.11
C GLN A 77 -9.17 17.57 9.71
N ASP A 78 -10.39 18.06 9.46
CA ASP A 78 -11.61 17.42 9.97
C ASP A 78 -11.99 16.15 9.16
N ALA A 79 -13.01 15.44 9.65
CA ALA A 79 -13.46 14.21 9.03
C ALA A 79 -13.97 14.41 7.60
N ASP A 80 -14.66 15.51 7.31
CA ASP A 80 -15.19 15.77 5.98
C ASP A 80 -14.06 16.00 4.97
N ALA A 81 -13.03 16.74 5.36
CA ALA A 81 -11.83 16.94 4.53
C ALA A 81 -11.08 15.62 4.30
N GLU A 82 -10.96 14.79 5.33
CA GLU A 82 -10.32 13.47 5.23
C GLU A 82 -11.09 12.56 4.28
N ILE A 83 -12.42 12.50 4.40
CA ILE A 83 -13.28 11.70 3.52
C ILE A 83 -13.12 12.14 2.07
N ALA A 84 -13.06 13.46 1.81
CA ALA A 84 -12.84 13.98 0.47
C ALA A 84 -11.46 13.60 -0.07
N ALA A 85 -10.41 13.69 0.76
CA ALA A 85 -9.03 13.40 0.37
C ALA A 85 -8.81 11.91 0.03
N LEU A 86 -9.49 11.00 0.72
CA LEU A 86 -9.31 9.56 0.51
C LEU A 86 -10.09 9.00 -0.67
N GLN A 87 -11.00 9.77 -1.29
CA GLN A 87 -11.86 9.27 -2.36
C GLN A 87 -11.14 8.65 -3.55
N PRO A 88 -10.05 9.23 -4.08
CA PRO A 88 -9.31 8.60 -5.19
C PRO A 88 -8.76 7.22 -4.81
N HIS A 89 -8.26 7.06 -3.59
CA HIS A 89 -7.73 5.79 -3.09
C HIS A 89 -8.86 4.75 -2.96
N LEU A 90 -9.98 5.15 -2.36
CA LEU A 90 -11.14 4.28 -2.21
C LEU A 90 -11.72 3.86 -3.56
N ALA A 91 -11.80 4.78 -4.52
CA ALA A 91 -12.28 4.49 -5.86
C ALA A 91 -11.38 3.47 -6.59
N LEU A 92 -10.06 3.59 -6.43
CA LEU A 92 -9.11 2.63 -6.99
C LEU A 92 -9.32 1.23 -6.41
N LEU A 93 -9.40 1.11 -5.08
CA LEU A 93 -9.64 -0.17 -4.42
C LEU A 93 -10.95 -0.79 -4.89
N LYS A 94 -12.00 -0.01 -4.95
CA LYS A 94 -13.33 -0.46 -5.40
C LYS A 94 -13.30 -0.95 -6.84
N ALA A 95 -12.60 -0.23 -7.73
CA ALA A 95 -12.47 -0.63 -9.14
C ALA A 95 -11.71 -1.94 -9.32
N LEU A 96 -10.80 -2.26 -8.42
CA LEU A 96 -10.05 -3.53 -8.41
C LEU A 96 -10.81 -4.66 -7.67
N GLY A 97 -12.00 -4.41 -7.14
CA GLY A 97 -12.76 -5.39 -6.37
C GLY A 97 -12.19 -5.69 -4.99
N THR A 98 -11.40 -4.76 -4.45
CA THR A 98 -10.74 -4.93 -3.14
C THR A 98 -11.65 -4.48 -2.01
N ASP A 99 -11.88 -5.37 -1.04
CA ASP A 99 -12.80 -5.15 0.08
C ASP A 99 -12.12 -4.60 1.34
N VAL A 100 -10.79 -4.52 1.34
CA VAL A 100 -10.02 -4.12 2.52
C VAL A 100 -9.35 -2.76 2.30
N PHE A 101 -9.71 -1.81 3.16
CA PHE A 101 -9.11 -0.48 3.23
C PHE A 101 -8.39 -0.37 4.59
N VAL A 102 -7.09 -0.15 4.56
CA VAL A 102 -6.28 -0.01 5.78
C VAL A 102 -6.02 1.48 6.01
N PHE A 103 -6.57 2.02 7.07
CA PHE A 103 -6.40 3.42 7.44
C PHE A 103 -5.49 3.53 8.67
N ALA A 104 -4.52 4.43 8.59
CA ALA A 104 -3.69 4.78 9.73
C ALA A 104 -3.56 6.30 9.84
N GLU A 105 -3.74 6.81 11.06
CA GLU A 105 -3.45 8.22 11.33
C GLU A 105 -1.94 8.43 11.43
N THR A 106 -1.37 9.25 10.55
CA THR A 106 0.08 9.43 10.43
C THR A 106 0.55 10.86 10.58
N SER A 107 -0.34 11.80 10.93
CA SER A 107 0.00 13.23 10.98
C SER A 107 1.16 13.57 11.91
N ASN A 108 1.34 12.84 13.00
CA ASN A 108 2.44 13.02 13.96
C ASN A 108 3.44 11.87 13.95
N ALA A 109 3.40 11.02 12.94
CA ALA A 109 4.30 9.87 12.86
C ALA A 109 5.76 10.30 12.66
N ILE A 110 6.68 9.62 13.33
CA ILE A 110 8.12 9.87 13.26
C ILE A 110 8.91 8.66 12.73
N HIS A 111 8.22 7.59 12.36
CA HIS A 111 8.85 6.33 11.94
C HIS A 111 9.72 6.47 10.67
N CYS A 112 9.49 7.50 9.86
CA CYS A 112 10.33 7.81 8.69
C CYS A 112 11.53 8.70 9.03
N ARG A 113 11.67 9.14 10.28
CA ARG A 113 12.77 10.02 10.73
C ARG A 113 13.76 9.24 11.59
N LYS A 114 14.85 8.84 10.98
CA LYS A 114 15.86 7.98 11.63
C LYS A 114 16.54 8.60 12.84
N GLU A 115 16.63 9.93 12.87
CA GLU A 115 17.27 10.71 13.93
C GLU A 115 16.40 10.84 15.19
N ILE A 116 15.14 10.43 15.13
CA ILE A 116 14.20 10.54 16.25
C ILE A 116 13.88 9.15 16.80
N PRO A 117 14.22 8.85 18.04
CA PRO A 117 13.84 7.59 18.67
C PRO A 117 12.31 7.43 18.75
N LEU A 118 11.82 6.22 18.53
CA LEU A 118 10.36 5.94 18.53
C LEU A 118 9.69 6.24 19.87
N ASN A 119 10.43 6.17 20.97
CA ASN A 119 9.91 6.52 22.29
C ASN A 119 9.75 8.03 22.54
N ASP A 120 10.24 8.86 21.64
CA ASP A 120 10.08 10.32 21.69
C ASP A 120 8.87 10.78 20.88
N THR A 121 7.99 9.87 20.48
CA THR A 121 6.76 10.20 19.74
C THR A 121 5.89 11.14 20.58
N PRO A 122 5.44 12.29 20.05
CA PRO A 122 4.53 13.19 20.75
C PRO A 122 3.22 12.48 21.13
N SER A 123 2.79 12.73 22.36
CA SER A 123 1.52 12.21 22.88
C SER A 123 0.32 13.01 22.37
#